data_36ca9062e64b98dc7484cb9b7f49fa45
#
_entry.id   36ca9062e64b98dc7484cb9b7f49fa45
#
_cell.length_a   1.000
_cell.length_b   1.000
_cell.length_c   1.000
_cell.angle_alpha   90.00
_cell.angle_beta   90.00
_cell.angle_gamma   90.00
#
_symmetry.space_group_name_H-M   'P 1'
#
loop_
_entity.id
_entity.type
_entity.pdbx_description
1 polymer ?
#
loop_
_entity_poly.entity_id
_entity_poly.type
_entity_poly.pdbx_seq_one_letter_code
_entity_poly.pdbx_strand_id
1 'polypeptide(L)'
;MWEIYEHKRVGRQLRKIPTEVLKRYEKWKDIVTISGPQGLRMIKGFHDESLFGKWKGHRSSRLNNQFRVFYRVESDRILVEVVSITAHDYRKK
;
A
#
# COMPACT_ATOMS: atom_id res chain seq x y z
N MET A 1 -14.21 9.36 7.17
CA MET A 1 -13.40 9.01 6.00
C MET A 1 -12.00 8.65 6.44
N TRP A 2 -11.41 7.66 5.81
CA TRP A 2 -10.08 7.21 6.20
C TRP A 2 -9.02 8.20 5.78
N GLU A 3 -7.99 8.37 6.62
CA GLU A 3 -6.86 9.22 6.31
C GLU A 3 -5.68 8.37 5.89
N ILE A 4 -4.85 8.92 5.01
CA ILE A 4 -3.65 8.24 4.56
C ILE A 4 -2.45 9.09 4.95
N TYR A 5 -1.55 8.48 5.70
CA TYR A 5 -0.30 9.11 6.07
C TYR A 5 0.83 8.40 5.34
N GLU A 6 1.66 9.14 4.63
CA GLU A 6 2.79 8.56 3.91
C GLU A 6 4.07 8.81 4.67
N HIS A 7 4.81 7.73 4.96
CA HIS A 7 6.12 7.88 5.55
C HIS A 7 6.98 8.72 4.61
N LYS A 8 7.88 9.54 5.17
CA LYS A 8 8.65 10.46 4.34
C LYS A 8 9.45 9.78 3.23
N ARG A 9 9.86 8.52 3.44
CA ARG A 9 10.59 7.79 2.39
C ARG A 9 9.74 7.58 1.15
N VAL A 10 8.42 7.57 1.31
CA VAL A 10 7.52 7.32 0.19
C VAL A 10 7.64 8.40 -0.87
N GLY A 11 7.80 9.65 -0.44
CA GLY A 11 7.97 10.75 -1.38
C GLY A 11 9.15 10.53 -2.32
N ARG A 12 10.26 10.04 -1.79
CA ARG A 12 11.42 9.76 -2.63
C ARG A 12 11.19 8.56 -3.53
N GLN A 13 10.51 7.55 -3.00
CA GLN A 13 10.21 6.36 -3.79
C GLN A 13 9.32 6.67 -4.97
N LEU A 14 8.33 7.55 -4.77
CA LEU A 14 7.39 7.90 -5.83
C LEU A 14 8.07 8.53 -7.04
N ARG A 15 9.19 9.22 -6.82
CA ARG A 15 9.91 9.87 -7.92
C ARG A 15 10.56 8.87 -8.87
N LYS A 16 10.72 7.63 -8.43
CA LYS A 16 11.39 6.60 -9.22
C LYS A 16 10.44 5.57 -9.79
N ILE A 17 9.16 5.80 -9.65
CA ILE A 17 8.15 4.82 -10.03
C ILE A 17 7.58 5.18 -11.40
N PRO A 18 7.39 4.20 -12.30
CA PRO A 18 6.80 4.48 -13.62
C PRO A 18 5.42 5.10 -13.50
N THR A 19 5.06 5.89 -14.49
CA THR A 19 3.81 6.64 -14.48
C THR A 19 2.58 5.75 -14.28
N GLU A 20 2.54 4.59 -14.95
CA GLU A 20 1.37 3.72 -14.80
C GLU A 20 1.24 3.16 -13.39
N VAL A 21 2.36 2.99 -12.68
CA VAL A 21 2.31 2.53 -11.31
C VAL A 21 1.84 3.65 -10.40
N LEU A 22 2.25 4.89 -10.70
CA LEU A 22 1.77 6.05 -9.96
C LEU A 22 0.26 6.20 -10.08
N LYS A 23 -0.27 6.00 -11.28
CA LYS A 23 -1.72 6.07 -11.48
C LYS A 23 -2.44 5.00 -10.68
N ARG A 24 -1.86 3.81 -10.63
CA ARG A 24 -2.43 2.73 -9.85
C ARG A 24 -2.42 3.05 -8.37
N TYR A 25 -1.35 3.69 -7.90
CA TYR A 25 -1.25 4.10 -6.50
C TYR A 25 -2.29 5.17 -6.17
N GLU A 26 -2.52 6.11 -7.07
CA GLU A 26 -3.55 7.12 -6.85
C GLU A 26 -4.92 6.48 -6.70
N LYS A 27 -5.21 5.49 -7.54
CA LYS A 27 -6.46 4.74 -7.41
C LYS A 27 -6.53 4.01 -6.08
N TRP A 28 -5.41 3.43 -5.65
CA TRP A 28 -5.31 2.75 -4.37
C TRP A 28 -5.69 3.70 -3.23
N LYS A 29 -5.14 4.91 -3.28
CA LYS A 29 -5.43 5.91 -2.24
C LYS A 29 -6.90 6.31 -2.24
N ASP A 30 -7.48 6.48 -3.41
CA ASP A 30 -8.90 6.83 -3.50
C ASP A 30 -9.77 5.76 -2.86
N ILE A 31 -9.48 4.51 -3.14
CA ILE A 31 -10.24 3.40 -2.59
C ILE A 31 -10.12 3.37 -1.07
N VAL A 32 -8.90 3.52 -0.56
CA VAL A 32 -8.69 3.51 0.89
C VAL A 32 -9.39 4.69 1.55
N THR A 33 -9.31 5.86 0.95
CA THR A 33 -9.94 7.05 1.51
C THR A 33 -11.45 6.87 1.65
N ILE A 34 -12.07 6.29 0.64
CA ILE A 34 -13.53 6.17 0.60
C ILE A 34 -14.02 4.94 1.36
N SER A 35 -13.38 3.81 1.14
CA SER A 35 -13.88 2.53 1.64
C SER A 35 -13.03 1.89 2.72
N GLY A 36 -11.87 2.47 3.01
CA GLY A 36 -10.94 1.86 3.95
C GLY A 36 -10.18 0.70 3.33
N PRO A 37 -9.30 0.08 4.12
CA PRO A 37 -8.49 -1.04 3.61
C PRO A 37 -9.34 -2.21 3.11
N GLN A 38 -10.55 -2.35 3.63
CA GLN A 38 -11.43 -3.43 3.19
C GLN A 38 -11.77 -3.32 1.71
N GLY A 39 -11.83 -2.09 1.19
CA GLY A 39 -12.11 -1.89 -0.22
C GLY A 39 -11.04 -2.48 -1.12
N LEU A 40 -9.81 -2.53 -0.63
CA LEU A 40 -8.73 -3.11 -1.41
C LEU A 40 -8.90 -4.62 -1.60
N ARG A 41 -9.46 -5.28 -0.59
CA ARG A 41 -9.65 -6.73 -0.65
C ARG A 41 -10.72 -7.13 -1.65
N MET A 42 -11.59 -6.20 -2.00
CA MET A 42 -12.65 -6.46 -2.97
C MET A 42 -12.14 -6.44 -4.41
N ILE A 43 -10.92 -5.95 -4.61
CA ILE A 43 -10.36 -5.81 -5.95
C ILE A 43 -9.21 -6.79 -6.10
N LYS A 44 -9.45 -7.88 -6.84
CA LYS A 44 -8.48 -8.97 -6.97
C LYS A 44 -7.12 -8.49 -7.45
N GLY A 45 -7.11 -7.54 -8.36
CA GLY A 45 -5.85 -7.09 -8.95
C GLY A 45 -4.86 -6.52 -7.96
N PHE A 46 -5.33 -6.07 -6.81
CA PHE A 46 -4.42 -5.55 -5.78
C PHE A 46 -3.75 -6.63 -4.96
N HIS A 47 -4.29 -7.86 -4.97
CA HIS A 47 -3.72 -8.94 -4.16
C HIS A 47 -3.34 -8.47 -2.77
N ASP A 48 -4.30 -7.81 -2.11
CA ASP A 48 -4.05 -7.29 -0.76
C ASP A 48 -3.94 -8.45 0.23
N GLU A 49 -2.88 -8.45 1.02
CA GLU A 49 -2.61 -9.56 1.94
C GLU A 49 -1.89 -9.08 3.18
N SER A 50 -2.10 -9.80 4.28
CA SER A 50 -1.35 -9.52 5.49
C SER A 50 0.01 -10.21 5.41
N LEU A 51 0.98 -9.64 6.12
CA LEU A 51 2.36 -10.09 6.05
C LEU A 51 2.77 -10.79 7.33
N PHE A 52 3.86 -11.54 7.23
CA PHE A 52 4.36 -12.35 8.33
C PHE A 52 5.80 -11.97 8.67
N GLY A 53 6.31 -12.62 9.71
CA GLY A 53 7.68 -12.42 10.11
C GLY A 53 7.93 -11.01 10.62
N LYS A 54 9.01 -10.41 10.17
CA LYS A 54 9.34 -9.07 10.61
C LYS A 54 8.36 -8.03 10.11
N TRP A 55 7.51 -8.38 9.16
CA TRP A 55 6.46 -7.50 8.65
C TRP A 55 5.12 -7.71 9.33
N LYS A 56 5.10 -8.51 10.39
CA LYS A 56 3.85 -8.78 11.10
C LYS A 56 3.18 -7.46 11.47
N GLY A 57 1.87 -7.40 11.29
CA GLY A 57 1.11 -6.18 11.56
C GLY A 57 0.98 -5.27 10.37
N HIS A 58 1.66 -5.60 9.27
CA HIS A 58 1.58 -4.85 8.03
C HIS A 58 0.83 -5.63 6.97
N ARG A 59 0.43 -4.95 5.92
CA ARG A 59 -0.21 -5.55 4.76
C ARG A 59 0.48 -5.01 3.51
N SER A 60 0.27 -5.69 2.40
CA SER A 60 0.76 -5.16 1.12
C SER A 60 -0.29 -5.31 0.05
N SER A 61 -0.28 -4.38 -0.91
CA SER A 61 -1.09 -4.46 -2.11
C SER A 61 -0.17 -4.42 -3.31
N ARG A 62 -0.54 -5.14 -4.36
CA ARG A 62 0.20 -5.14 -5.60
C ARG A 62 -0.23 -3.96 -6.46
N LEU A 63 0.72 -3.17 -6.93
CA LEU A 63 0.43 -2.08 -7.87
C LEU A 63 0.64 -2.54 -9.31
N ASN A 64 1.64 -3.40 -9.53
CA ASN A 64 1.82 -4.12 -10.79
C ASN A 64 2.66 -5.35 -10.49
N ASN A 65 3.20 -6.00 -11.51
CA ASN A 65 3.97 -7.23 -11.30
C ASN A 65 5.22 -7.02 -10.45
N GLN A 66 5.71 -5.81 -10.39
CA GLN A 66 6.96 -5.52 -9.69
C GLN A 66 6.78 -4.70 -8.43
N PHE A 67 5.84 -3.78 -8.42
CA PHE A 67 5.74 -2.83 -7.33
C PHE A 67 4.62 -3.17 -6.37
N ARG A 68 4.92 -3.01 -5.07
CA ARG A 68 3.95 -3.22 -4.00
C ARG A 68 3.95 -2.03 -3.07
N VAL A 69 2.78 -1.74 -2.51
CA VAL A 69 2.67 -0.75 -1.45
C VAL A 69 2.53 -1.49 -0.13
N PHE A 70 3.39 -1.12 0.82
CA PHE A 70 3.40 -1.71 2.17
C PHE A 70 2.79 -0.71 3.11
N TYR A 71 1.84 -1.15 3.91
CA TYR A 71 1.12 -0.23 4.79
C TYR A 71 0.66 -0.94 6.05
N ARG A 72 0.26 -0.16 7.03
CA ARG A 72 -0.38 -0.70 8.22
C ARG A 72 -1.60 0.14 8.56
N VAL A 73 -2.51 -0.43 9.33
CA VAL A 73 -3.79 0.16 9.63
C VAL A 73 -3.86 0.47 11.12
N GLU A 74 -4.30 1.68 11.43
CA GLU A 74 -4.61 2.06 12.81
C GLU A 74 -6.10 2.32 12.88
N SER A 75 -6.84 1.28 13.23
CA SER A 75 -8.29 1.31 13.16
C SER A 75 -8.93 2.32 14.11
N ASP A 76 -8.34 2.48 15.29
CA ASP A 76 -8.88 3.39 16.28
C ASP A 76 -8.75 4.86 15.84
N ARG A 77 -7.90 5.13 14.86
CA ARG A 77 -7.72 6.47 14.33
C ARG A 77 -8.20 6.63 12.90
N ILE A 78 -8.74 5.57 12.34
CA ILE A 78 -9.20 5.53 10.95
C ILE A 78 -8.08 6.02 10.03
N LEU A 79 -6.91 5.47 10.22
CA LEU A 79 -5.70 5.91 9.55
C LEU A 79 -4.97 4.75 8.92
N VAL A 80 -4.50 4.96 7.69
CA VAL A 80 -3.61 4.01 7.02
C VAL A 80 -2.26 4.69 6.85
N GLU A 81 -1.22 4.07 7.36
CA GLU A 81 0.14 4.58 7.17
C GLU A 81 0.82 3.82 6.05
N VAL A 82 1.14 4.52 4.96
CA VAL A 82 1.90 3.92 3.88
C VAL A 82 3.37 3.97 4.26
N VAL A 83 3.97 2.81 4.41
CA VAL A 83 5.32 2.68 4.92
C VAL A 83 6.36 2.68 3.80
N SER A 84 6.05 2.03 2.69
CA SER A 84 7.02 1.91 1.60
C SER A 84 6.32 1.51 0.32
N ILE A 85 6.87 1.95 -0.81
CA ILE A 85 6.44 1.51 -2.14
C ILE A 85 7.69 1.09 -2.86
N THR A 86 7.79 -0.20 -3.16
CA THR A 86 9.05 -0.72 -3.68
C THR A 86 8.81 -1.92 -4.60
N ALA A 87 9.77 -2.14 -5.48
CA ALA A 87 9.79 -3.33 -6.33
C ALA A 87 10.39 -4.52 -5.62
N HIS A 88 10.93 -4.31 -4.42
CA HIS A 88 11.60 -5.38 -3.69
C HIS A 88 10.60 -6.46 -3.28
N ASP A 89 10.94 -7.72 -3.56
CA ASP A 89 10.08 -8.84 -3.19
C ASP A 89 10.37 -9.24 -1.75
N TYR A 90 9.46 -8.89 -0.85
CA TYR A 90 9.64 -9.15 0.56
C TYR A 90 9.66 -10.64 0.89
N ARG A 91 9.18 -11.49 -0.01
CA ARG A 91 9.15 -12.93 0.23
C ARG A 91 10.47 -13.60 -0.07
N LYS A 92 11.38 -12.90 -0.73
CA LYS A 92 12.71 -13.41 -0.99
C LYS A 92 13.64 -12.90 0.10
N LYS A 93 14.29 -13.80 0.72
CA LYS A 93 15.18 -13.44 1.82
C LYS A 93 16.62 -13.44 1.38
#